data_07c17b30a7f2c29e2190077f604fae51
#
_entry.id   07c17b30a7f2c29e2190077f604fae51
#
_cell.length_a   1.000
_cell.length_b   1.000
_cell.length_c   1.000
_cell.angle_alpha   90.00
_cell.angle_beta   90.00
_cell.angle_gamma   90.00
#
_symmetry.space_group_name_H-M   'P 1'
#
loop_
_entity.id
_entity.type
_entity.pdbx_description
1 polymer ?
#
loop_
_entity_poly.entity_id
_entity_poly.type
_entity_poly.pdbx_seq_one_letter_code
_entity_poly.pdbx_strand_id
1 'polypeptide(L)'
;MKNLYISILVLTAVLMAACSSDDEIVSKQPANNDNVVTQTTTVDFEDAVITRALTDAGLKTFAVGEKIAVVYTNTSNATVKVESAALTAADITPGGKTAKFKVTMTDPKASTSVTYIYPAAMADANGSPKLTALDTQGGTLASLASNLDYAQFTGTLTSEGALPETALLANQLAVCKFTIMNSTGDTDITNTITKLTIIDGTNTYTINRIADANPIFVAMRPVNNANFSFTATGNYNYEKTVSSKTLAASDLYPINLAMNLNQTISHKEAEQTLTIPATGWYTIQAYGAEGGASTTNAGGTGNSKLGGKGGLSSIVYQFTQGQTLYIYCGGKGGNASLGTNGGGAAGWNGGGKGGDGYNSSIGGGGGGGATHVATSQIGNITNSNSLFTGEASSPTAKSGLILVAAGGGGGAYKSCAAGAGGGASGGHGTNAQGNDSYSGGGTLSTGSHGGAGRDGTSGNASLTYSGSGGHGGGFTTVASLSDQYQSYGGFGGSSWGETTNGKSYATTAGGATDGGPGKVIITWYGTSHP
;
A
#
# COMPACT_ATOMS: atom_id res chain seq x y z
N MET A 1 -34.71 57.23 -6.03
CA MET A 1 -35.83 57.59 -6.90
C MET A 1 -36.59 56.36 -7.25
N LYS A 2 -37.77 56.34 -6.78
CA LYS A 2 -39.05 55.81 -7.31
C LYS A 2 -39.13 54.29 -7.36
N ASN A 3 -39.83 53.63 -6.41
CA ASN A 3 -41.29 53.47 -6.36
C ASN A 3 -41.77 52.50 -7.45
N LEU A 4 -42.66 51.54 -7.31
CA LEU A 4 -43.83 51.42 -6.44
C LEU A 4 -44.66 50.18 -6.80
N TYR A 5 -45.36 49.59 -5.81
CA TYR A 5 -46.72 49.00 -5.73
C TYR A 5 -46.98 47.60 -6.31
N ILE A 6 -47.29 46.61 -5.45
CA ILE A 6 -48.60 46.21 -4.88
C ILE A 6 -49.70 45.93 -5.89
N SER A 7 -50.21 44.71 -5.91
CA SER A 7 -51.67 44.44 -5.91
C SER A 7 -52.03 43.04 -5.46
N ILE A 8 -52.69 42.99 -4.34
CA ILE A 8 -53.54 41.92 -3.81
C ILE A 8 -54.84 41.86 -4.61
N LEU A 9 -55.33 40.67 -4.96
CA LEU A 9 -56.77 40.51 -5.26
C LEU A 9 -57.29 39.18 -4.64
N VAL A 10 -58.09 39.36 -3.61
CA VAL A 10 -59.02 38.41 -3.03
C VAL A 10 -60.29 38.42 -3.85
N LEU A 11 -60.87 37.24 -4.19
CA LEU A 11 -62.27 37.20 -4.57
C LEU A 11 -62.90 35.91 -4.04
N THR A 12 -63.88 36.11 -3.19
CA THR A 12 -64.77 35.19 -2.50
C THR A 12 -65.95 34.74 -3.39
N ALA A 13 -66.31 33.48 -3.23
CA ALA A 13 -67.64 32.83 -3.21
C ALA A 13 -68.72 33.23 -4.22
N VAL A 14 -69.42 32.23 -4.73
CA VAL A 14 -70.89 32.04 -4.54
C VAL A 14 -71.32 30.62 -4.94
N LEU A 15 -72.05 29.93 -4.08
CA LEU A 15 -72.85 28.75 -4.36
C LEU A 15 -74.00 29.06 -5.31
N MET A 16 -74.26 28.20 -6.29
CA MET A 16 -75.62 27.95 -6.78
C MET A 16 -75.79 26.46 -7.07
N ALA A 17 -76.76 25.87 -6.42
CA ALA A 17 -77.28 24.56 -6.71
C ALA A 17 -78.20 24.61 -7.92
N ALA A 18 -78.08 23.65 -8.82
CA ALA A 18 -79.17 23.28 -9.74
C ALA A 18 -79.05 21.78 -10.02
N CYS A 19 -80.12 21.04 -9.65
CA CYS A 19 -80.37 19.66 -10.08
C CYS A 19 -80.67 19.60 -11.57
N SER A 20 -80.08 18.65 -12.29
CA SER A 20 -80.76 17.94 -13.37
C SER A 20 -80.14 16.56 -13.53
N SER A 21 -81.02 15.56 -13.53
CA SER A 21 -80.72 14.16 -13.79
C SER A 21 -80.33 13.95 -15.24
N ASP A 22 -79.20 13.24 -15.44
CA ASP A 22 -78.98 12.39 -16.60
C ASP A 22 -77.98 11.30 -16.25
N ASP A 23 -78.33 10.07 -16.56
CA ASP A 23 -77.51 8.88 -16.38
C ASP A 23 -76.25 8.93 -17.21
N GLU A 24 -75.10 9.12 -16.58
CA GLU A 24 -73.82 8.72 -17.15
C GLU A 24 -73.20 7.65 -16.32
N ILE A 25 -72.89 6.56 -17.01
CA ILE A 25 -72.12 5.43 -16.50
C ILE A 25 -70.75 5.93 -16.02
N VAL A 26 -70.68 6.27 -14.75
CA VAL A 26 -69.36 6.53 -14.10
C VAL A 26 -68.68 5.19 -14.02
N SER A 27 -67.70 4.97 -14.92
CA SER A 27 -66.71 3.91 -14.74
C SER A 27 -66.09 4.10 -13.36
N LYS A 28 -66.41 3.23 -12.43
CA LYS A 28 -65.70 3.14 -11.15
C LYS A 28 -64.24 2.91 -11.46
N GLN A 29 -63.42 3.97 -11.41
CA GLN A 29 -61.99 3.85 -11.15
C GLN A 29 -61.90 3.08 -9.83
N PRO A 30 -61.19 1.95 -9.78
CA PRO A 30 -61.01 1.23 -8.52
C PRO A 30 -60.40 2.22 -7.53
N ALA A 31 -61.13 2.53 -6.47
CA ALA A 31 -60.54 3.22 -5.32
C ALA A 31 -59.43 2.32 -4.84
N ASN A 32 -58.20 2.78 -4.98
CA ASN A 32 -57.03 2.16 -4.37
C ASN A 32 -57.28 2.31 -2.85
N ASN A 33 -57.86 1.30 -2.22
CA ASN A 33 -58.08 1.26 -0.77
C ASN A 33 -56.77 0.89 -0.10
N ASP A 34 -55.70 1.67 -0.33
CA ASP A 34 -54.46 1.54 0.41
C ASP A 34 -54.78 1.84 1.89
N ASN A 35 -54.64 0.85 2.76
CA ASN A 35 -54.79 1.04 4.20
C ASN A 35 -53.57 1.81 4.74
N VAL A 36 -53.65 3.12 4.76
CA VAL A 36 -52.60 4.01 5.26
C VAL A 36 -52.74 4.18 6.77
N VAL A 37 -51.77 3.68 7.51
CA VAL A 37 -51.75 3.71 8.98
C VAL A 37 -50.59 4.56 9.47
N THR A 38 -50.90 5.57 10.28
CA THR A 38 -49.88 6.38 10.98
C THR A 38 -49.80 5.97 12.44
N GLN A 39 -48.61 5.58 12.87
CA GLN A 39 -48.37 5.07 14.23
C GLN A 39 -47.17 5.73 14.88
N THR A 40 -47.11 5.71 16.20
CA THR A 40 -45.98 6.19 16.97
C THR A 40 -45.32 5.01 17.69
N THR A 41 -44.01 4.88 17.59
CA THR A 41 -43.22 3.90 18.33
C THR A 41 -42.19 4.62 19.19
N THR A 42 -41.99 4.14 20.41
CA THR A 42 -40.94 4.65 21.32
C THR A 42 -39.67 3.89 21.02
N VAL A 43 -38.59 4.61 20.76
CA VAL A 43 -37.29 4.03 20.41
C VAL A 43 -36.25 4.45 21.43
N ASP A 44 -35.63 3.45 22.00
CA ASP A 44 -34.49 3.58 22.90
C ASP A 44 -33.25 3.07 22.21
N PHE A 45 -32.12 3.52 22.70
CA PHE A 45 -30.87 2.87 22.37
C PHE A 45 -30.51 1.84 23.45
N GLU A 46 -29.86 0.75 23.09
CA GLU A 46 -29.31 -0.23 24.01
C GLU A 46 -28.25 0.42 24.92
N ASP A 47 -28.34 0.19 26.24
CA ASP A 47 -27.34 0.65 27.22
C ASP A 47 -26.06 -0.21 27.16
N ALA A 48 -25.47 -0.34 26.02
CA ALA A 48 -24.16 -0.96 25.88
C ALA A 48 -23.08 -0.02 26.42
N VAL A 49 -22.28 -0.56 27.32
CA VAL A 49 -21.31 0.13 28.20
C VAL A 49 -20.19 0.85 27.46
N ILE A 50 -20.19 1.33 26.33
CA ILE A 50 -19.05 2.07 25.71
C ILE A 50 -19.26 2.34 24.21
N THR A 51 -20.41 1.99 23.60
CA THR A 51 -20.44 1.79 22.17
C THR A 51 -21.21 2.82 21.35
N ARG A 52 -21.65 3.87 21.97
CA ARG A 52 -22.33 4.97 21.29
C ARG A 52 -21.53 6.23 21.23
N ALA A 53 -20.25 6.07 21.42
CA ALA A 53 -19.36 7.18 21.45
C ALA A 53 -18.86 7.50 20.06
N LEU A 54 -19.68 8.16 19.36
CA LEU A 54 -19.17 9.12 18.40
C LEU A 54 -18.83 10.45 19.10
N THR A 55 -18.92 10.47 20.41
CA THR A 55 -18.31 11.49 21.30
C THR A 55 -17.32 10.82 22.25
N ASP A 56 -16.31 11.52 22.73
CA ASP A 56 -15.34 11.01 23.72
C ASP A 56 -15.99 10.46 25.02
N ALA A 57 -17.26 10.79 25.27
CA ALA A 57 -18.03 10.41 26.45
C ALA A 57 -18.89 9.14 26.28
N GLY A 58 -18.92 8.51 25.13
CA GLY A 58 -19.61 7.21 24.96
C GLY A 58 -21.12 7.25 24.86
N LEU A 59 -21.77 8.39 24.77
CA LEU A 59 -23.22 8.49 24.77
C LEU A 59 -23.73 9.12 23.47
N LYS A 60 -24.57 8.37 22.73
CA LYS A 60 -25.39 8.92 21.66
C LYS A 60 -26.75 9.33 22.22
N THR A 61 -27.26 10.45 21.74
CA THR A 61 -28.59 10.96 22.04
C THR A 61 -29.28 11.31 20.73
N PHE A 62 -30.60 11.14 20.72
CA PHE A 62 -31.43 11.63 19.62
C PHE A 62 -31.41 13.14 19.55
N ALA A 63 -31.40 13.69 18.34
CA ALA A 63 -31.44 15.11 18.09
C ALA A 63 -32.64 15.49 17.21
N VAL A 64 -33.07 16.76 17.31
CA VAL A 64 -34.13 17.33 16.46
C VAL A 64 -33.75 17.20 14.99
N GLY A 65 -34.71 16.78 14.16
CA GLY A 65 -34.52 16.57 12.73
C GLY A 65 -34.13 15.14 12.34
N GLU A 66 -33.74 14.30 13.28
CA GLU A 66 -33.38 12.90 13.01
C GLU A 66 -34.59 12.05 12.65
N LYS A 67 -34.34 10.98 11.89
CA LYS A 67 -35.36 10.02 11.41
C LYS A 67 -34.83 8.60 11.52
N ILE A 68 -35.78 7.64 11.62
CA ILE A 68 -35.52 6.22 11.38
C ILE A 68 -36.09 5.80 10.02
N ALA A 69 -35.49 4.82 9.37
CA ALA A 69 -36.12 4.05 8.31
C ALA A 69 -36.80 2.83 8.92
N VAL A 70 -38.03 2.54 8.46
CA VAL A 70 -38.80 1.35 8.83
C VAL A 70 -38.98 0.51 7.59
N VAL A 71 -38.53 -0.74 7.66
CA VAL A 71 -38.60 -1.72 6.58
C VAL A 71 -39.56 -2.81 7.01
N TYR A 72 -40.63 -3.05 6.24
CA TYR A 72 -41.67 -4.01 6.54
C TYR A 72 -42.15 -4.71 5.27
N THR A 73 -42.97 -5.79 5.45
CA THR A 73 -43.65 -6.47 4.36
C THR A 73 -45.08 -5.98 4.29
N ASN A 74 -45.58 -5.58 3.11
CA ASN A 74 -46.98 -5.21 2.92
C ASN A 74 -47.85 -6.42 2.61
N THR A 75 -49.16 -6.22 2.52
CA THR A 75 -50.15 -7.29 2.23
C THR A 75 -49.95 -7.94 0.86
N SER A 76 -49.32 -7.26 -0.09
CA SER A 76 -48.91 -7.81 -1.40
C SER A 76 -47.61 -8.61 -1.35
N ASN A 77 -47.03 -8.86 -0.17
CA ASN A 77 -45.71 -9.50 0.07
C ASN A 77 -44.50 -8.72 -0.49
N ALA A 78 -44.64 -7.45 -0.76
CA ALA A 78 -43.51 -6.60 -1.15
C ALA A 78 -42.80 -6.05 0.09
N THR A 79 -41.46 -5.96 0.04
CA THR A 79 -40.66 -5.22 1.02
C THR A 79 -40.84 -3.73 0.77
N VAL A 80 -41.22 -2.99 1.78
CA VAL A 80 -41.44 -1.54 1.73
C VAL A 80 -40.53 -0.86 2.74
N LYS A 81 -39.86 0.21 2.31
CA LYS A 81 -39.12 1.12 3.17
C LYS A 81 -39.86 2.44 3.26
N VAL A 82 -40.08 2.92 4.47
CA VAL A 82 -40.58 4.26 4.77
C VAL A 82 -39.65 4.97 5.75
N GLU A 83 -39.70 6.29 5.78
CA GLU A 83 -39.01 7.05 6.81
C GLU A 83 -40.00 7.64 7.80
N SER A 84 -39.61 7.75 9.06
CA SER A 84 -40.42 8.45 10.07
C SER A 84 -40.49 9.96 9.75
N ALA A 85 -41.43 10.64 10.36
CA ALA A 85 -41.35 12.09 10.50
C ALA A 85 -40.03 12.46 11.21
N ALA A 86 -39.52 13.64 10.92
CA ALA A 86 -38.35 14.19 11.62
C ALA A 86 -38.74 14.47 13.10
N LEU A 87 -37.84 14.11 14.02
CA LEU A 87 -38.02 14.39 15.45
C LEU A 87 -38.15 15.89 15.71
N THR A 88 -39.07 16.25 16.58
CA THR A 88 -39.16 17.57 17.20
C THR A 88 -38.63 17.51 18.63
N ALA A 89 -38.40 18.64 19.26
CA ALA A 89 -37.93 18.67 20.66
C ALA A 89 -38.92 18.01 21.65
N ALA A 90 -40.24 18.01 21.32
CA ALA A 90 -41.28 17.36 22.12
C ALA A 90 -41.27 15.81 22.02
N ASP A 91 -40.68 15.27 20.98
CA ASP A 91 -40.58 13.82 20.75
C ASP A 91 -39.40 13.17 21.48
N ILE A 92 -38.48 13.97 22.01
CA ILE A 92 -37.24 13.53 22.65
C ILE A 92 -37.35 13.69 24.17
N THR A 93 -37.12 12.60 24.91
CA THR A 93 -37.11 12.66 26.38
C THR A 93 -35.92 13.46 26.91
N PRO A 94 -36.03 14.02 28.14
CA PRO A 94 -34.89 14.65 28.80
C PRO A 94 -33.70 13.69 28.88
N GLY A 95 -32.52 14.16 28.46
CA GLY A 95 -31.33 13.31 28.34
C GLY A 95 -31.15 12.65 26.97
N GLY A 96 -32.13 12.70 26.07
CA GLY A 96 -32.01 12.35 24.65
C GLY A 96 -31.88 10.86 24.34
N LYS A 97 -31.99 9.96 25.32
CA LYS A 97 -31.83 8.52 25.11
C LYS A 97 -33.01 7.86 24.43
N THR A 98 -34.20 8.40 24.64
CA THR A 98 -35.48 7.87 24.17
C THR A 98 -36.15 8.91 23.28
N ALA A 99 -36.71 8.46 22.16
CA ALA A 99 -37.50 9.33 21.28
C ALA A 99 -38.74 8.60 20.73
N LYS A 100 -39.78 9.38 20.39
CA LYS A 100 -41.03 8.90 19.80
C LYS A 100 -41.02 9.20 18.30
N PHE A 101 -40.93 8.16 17.49
CA PHE A 101 -40.97 8.29 16.03
C PHE A 101 -42.35 8.05 15.48
N LYS A 102 -42.87 8.99 14.70
CA LYS A 102 -44.14 8.87 13.99
C LYS A 102 -43.87 8.32 12.59
N VAL A 103 -44.47 7.17 12.27
CA VAL A 103 -44.24 6.45 11.03
C VAL A 103 -45.58 6.24 10.32
N THR A 104 -45.65 6.49 9.01
CA THR A 104 -46.80 6.22 8.17
C THR A 104 -46.47 5.02 7.27
N MET A 105 -47.29 3.95 7.37
CA MET A 105 -47.14 2.73 6.59
C MET A 105 -48.36 2.54 5.69
N THR A 106 -48.18 1.90 4.55
CA THR A 106 -49.25 1.52 3.62
C THR A 106 -49.40 0.00 3.59
N ASP A 107 -50.58 -0.48 3.86
CA ASP A 107 -50.96 -1.92 3.83
C ASP A 107 -49.99 -2.85 4.60
N PRO A 108 -49.57 -2.54 5.85
CA PRO A 108 -48.66 -3.40 6.58
C PRO A 108 -49.27 -4.79 6.81
N LYS A 109 -48.47 -5.83 6.50
CA LYS A 109 -48.88 -7.22 6.69
C LYS A 109 -48.66 -7.64 8.13
N ALA A 110 -49.78 -7.98 8.80
CA ALA A 110 -49.77 -8.42 10.19
C ALA A 110 -48.84 -9.61 10.45
N SER A 111 -48.26 -9.63 11.64
CA SER A 111 -47.41 -10.73 12.13
C SER A 111 -46.18 -11.02 11.26
N THR A 112 -45.70 -10.04 10.51
CA THR A 112 -44.43 -10.11 9.72
C THR A 112 -43.30 -9.34 10.38
N SER A 113 -42.08 -9.64 9.99
CA SER A 113 -40.90 -8.93 10.49
C SER A 113 -40.91 -7.45 10.12
N VAL A 114 -40.48 -6.61 11.04
CA VAL A 114 -40.21 -5.18 10.82
C VAL A 114 -38.78 -4.86 11.30
N THR A 115 -38.08 -4.06 10.52
CA THR A 115 -36.73 -3.62 10.86
C THR A 115 -36.67 -2.09 10.92
N TYR A 116 -36.14 -1.56 12.00
CA TYR A 116 -35.82 -0.14 12.13
C TYR A 116 -34.32 0.05 11.89
N ILE A 117 -33.96 1.03 11.06
CA ILE A 117 -32.58 1.42 10.78
C ILE A 117 -32.40 2.87 11.16
N TYR A 118 -31.40 3.14 11.97
CA TYR A 118 -31.07 4.48 12.42
C TYR A 118 -29.62 4.81 12.10
N PRO A 119 -29.35 6.05 11.67
CA PRO A 119 -30.31 7.02 11.13
C PRO A 119 -30.90 6.54 9.80
N ALA A 120 -32.03 7.09 9.39
CA ALA A 120 -32.74 6.67 8.16
C ALA A 120 -31.86 6.70 6.92
N ALA A 121 -30.88 7.62 6.87
CA ALA A 121 -29.90 7.74 5.79
C ALA A 121 -29.01 6.49 5.60
N MET A 122 -28.89 5.65 6.64
CA MET A 122 -28.16 4.38 6.58
C MET A 122 -28.92 3.25 5.90
N ALA A 123 -30.18 3.45 5.49
CA ALA A 123 -30.93 2.52 4.66
C ALA A 123 -30.91 2.97 3.19
N ASP A 124 -30.67 2.02 2.27
CA ASP A 124 -30.84 2.26 0.83
C ASP A 124 -32.34 2.29 0.44
N ALA A 125 -32.62 2.41 -0.86
CA ALA A 125 -33.99 2.44 -1.36
C ALA A 125 -34.76 1.13 -1.10
N ASN A 126 -34.08 0.01 -0.96
CA ASN A 126 -34.65 -1.31 -0.70
C ASN A 126 -34.70 -1.65 0.80
N GLY A 127 -34.27 -0.73 1.66
CA GLY A 127 -34.23 -0.96 3.10
C GLY A 127 -33.00 -1.77 3.57
N SER A 128 -31.99 -1.95 2.72
CA SER A 128 -30.73 -2.58 3.12
C SER A 128 -29.75 -1.55 3.70
N PRO A 129 -28.88 -1.96 4.64
CA PRO A 129 -27.89 -1.06 5.21
C PRO A 129 -26.88 -0.54 4.17
N LYS A 130 -26.64 0.76 4.13
CA LYS A 130 -25.59 1.40 3.31
C LYS A 130 -24.26 1.36 4.04
N LEU A 131 -23.47 0.35 3.80
CA LEU A 131 -22.19 0.15 4.48
C LEU A 131 -20.95 0.35 3.56
N THR A 132 -21.12 0.98 2.41
CA THR A 132 -20.01 1.25 1.45
C THR A 132 -18.93 2.16 2.04
N ALA A 133 -19.29 3.03 2.98
CA ALA A 133 -18.33 3.88 3.68
C ALA A 133 -17.38 3.09 4.61
N LEU A 134 -17.65 1.82 4.91
CA LEU A 134 -16.72 0.96 5.66
C LEU A 134 -15.41 0.72 4.91
N ASP A 135 -15.46 0.61 3.59
CA ASP A 135 -14.31 0.29 2.77
C ASP A 135 -13.28 1.44 2.72
N THR A 136 -13.75 2.69 2.93
CA THR A 136 -12.89 3.87 2.95
C THR A 136 -13.34 4.84 4.03
N GLN A 137 -12.48 5.08 5.02
CA GLN A 137 -12.75 5.87 6.21
C GLN A 137 -11.73 6.98 6.42
N GLY A 138 -12.11 8.05 7.13
CA GLY A 138 -11.24 9.20 7.43
C GLY A 138 -10.43 9.06 8.73
N GLY A 139 -10.72 8.06 9.55
CA GLY A 139 -10.00 7.79 10.80
C GLY A 139 -10.38 8.68 11.99
N THR A 140 -11.43 9.50 11.91
CA THR A 140 -11.88 10.36 13.01
C THR A 140 -13.26 9.97 13.49
N LEU A 141 -13.58 10.24 14.77
CA LEU A 141 -14.92 10.06 15.32
C LEU A 141 -15.98 10.83 14.53
N ALA A 142 -15.69 12.07 14.13
CA ALA A 142 -16.60 12.88 13.34
C ALA A 142 -16.94 12.24 11.99
N SER A 143 -15.93 11.63 11.33
CA SER A 143 -16.13 10.90 10.08
C SER A 143 -16.99 9.65 10.28
N LEU A 144 -16.79 8.90 11.37
CA LEU A 144 -17.63 7.75 11.71
C LEU A 144 -19.06 8.19 12.01
N ALA A 145 -19.25 9.24 12.81
CA ALA A 145 -20.55 9.79 13.14
C ALA A 145 -21.38 10.16 11.90
N SER A 146 -20.71 10.74 10.91
CA SER A 146 -21.40 11.22 9.71
C SER A 146 -21.76 10.11 8.72
N ASN A 147 -20.99 9.01 8.69
CA ASN A 147 -21.06 8.03 7.59
C ASN A 147 -21.34 6.59 8.02
N LEU A 148 -21.07 6.24 9.29
CA LEU A 148 -21.04 4.86 9.79
C LEU A 148 -21.76 4.69 11.14
N ASP A 149 -22.55 5.68 11.53
CA ASP A 149 -23.42 5.56 12.69
C ASP A 149 -24.62 4.70 12.33
N TYR A 150 -24.53 3.40 12.59
CA TYR A 150 -25.53 2.43 12.16
C TYR A 150 -26.03 1.61 13.34
N ALA A 151 -27.32 1.80 13.69
CA ALA A 151 -28.01 0.99 14.66
C ALA A 151 -29.28 0.39 14.08
N GLN A 152 -29.66 -0.78 14.54
CA GLN A 152 -30.81 -1.53 14.04
C GLN A 152 -31.60 -2.16 15.18
N PHE A 153 -32.91 -2.26 14.97
CA PHE A 153 -33.84 -3.11 15.72
C PHE A 153 -34.58 -4.01 14.75
N THR A 154 -34.80 -5.26 15.11
CA THR A 154 -35.70 -6.18 14.37
C THR A 154 -36.76 -6.73 15.31
N GLY A 155 -38.01 -6.57 14.92
CA GLY A 155 -39.18 -7.03 15.67
C GLY A 155 -40.21 -7.63 14.74
N THR A 156 -41.47 -7.73 15.25
CA THR A 156 -42.60 -8.28 14.49
C THR A 156 -43.76 -7.29 14.60
N LEU A 157 -44.42 -6.99 13.49
CA LEU A 157 -45.69 -6.26 13.49
C LEU A 157 -46.75 -7.07 14.28
N THR A 158 -47.63 -6.37 14.99
CA THR A 158 -48.74 -7.02 15.74
C THR A 158 -49.68 -7.80 14.84
N SER A 159 -50.61 -8.52 15.41
CA SER A 159 -51.70 -9.19 14.69
C SER A 159 -52.63 -8.24 13.91
N GLU A 160 -52.55 -6.95 14.20
CA GLU A 160 -53.30 -5.88 13.52
C GLU A 160 -52.41 -5.08 12.54
N GLY A 161 -51.15 -5.51 12.34
CA GLY A 161 -50.18 -4.81 11.49
C GLY A 161 -49.55 -3.56 12.12
N ALA A 162 -49.68 -3.40 13.46
CA ALA A 162 -49.12 -2.26 14.15
C ALA A 162 -47.61 -2.45 14.44
N LEU A 163 -46.87 -1.34 14.54
CA LEU A 163 -45.48 -1.32 14.98
C LEU A 163 -45.39 -1.75 16.45
N PRO A 164 -44.26 -2.35 16.87
CA PRO A 164 -43.96 -2.52 18.28
C PRO A 164 -44.02 -1.17 19.03
N GLU A 165 -44.66 -1.17 20.22
CA GLU A 165 -44.77 0.05 21.04
C GLU A 165 -43.41 0.60 21.43
N THR A 166 -42.44 -0.31 21.67
CA THR A 166 -41.08 0.00 22.04
C THR A 166 -40.07 -0.74 21.15
N ALA A 167 -38.97 -0.12 20.83
CA ALA A 167 -37.87 -0.70 20.08
C ALA A 167 -36.52 -0.31 20.72
N LEU A 168 -35.64 -1.27 20.87
CA LEU A 168 -34.29 -1.07 21.40
C LEU A 168 -33.30 -1.18 20.24
N LEU A 169 -32.73 -0.03 19.81
CA LEU A 169 -31.73 0.00 18.75
C LEU A 169 -30.38 -0.47 19.28
N ALA A 170 -29.82 -1.50 18.66
CA ALA A 170 -28.47 -1.99 18.89
C ALA A 170 -27.53 -1.49 17.78
N ASN A 171 -26.37 -0.97 18.17
CA ASN A 171 -25.32 -0.63 17.20
C ASN A 171 -24.86 -1.90 16.49
N GLN A 172 -24.63 -1.84 15.19
CA GLN A 172 -24.32 -3.00 14.36
C GLN A 172 -22.84 -3.13 14.01
N LEU A 173 -22.03 -2.15 14.38
CA LEU A 173 -20.60 -2.11 14.09
C LEU A 173 -19.78 -2.13 15.40
N ALA A 174 -18.59 -2.70 15.32
CA ALA A 174 -17.54 -2.50 16.30
C ALA A 174 -16.78 -1.21 15.98
N VAL A 175 -16.28 -0.52 17.01
CA VAL A 175 -15.39 0.63 16.84
C VAL A 175 -14.01 0.31 17.42
N CYS A 176 -12.98 0.41 16.60
CA CYS A 176 -11.59 0.26 17.02
C CYS A 176 -10.92 1.63 17.12
N LYS A 177 -10.24 1.86 18.24
CA LYS A 177 -9.45 3.07 18.53
C LYS A 177 -7.97 2.70 18.51
N PHE A 178 -7.29 2.96 17.40
CA PHE A 178 -5.89 2.58 17.21
C PHE A 178 -4.94 3.71 17.60
N THR A 179 -3.96 3.39 18.44
CA THR A 179 -2.69 4.09 18.56
C THR A 179 -1.64 3.24 17.88
N ILE A 180 -1.01 3.74 16.82
CA ILE A 180 0.02 2.99 16.10
C ILE A 180 1.35 3.22 16.80
N MET A 181 1.94 2.11 17.23
CA MET A 181 3.21 2.09 17.95
C MET A 181 4.33 1.59 17.03
N ASN A 182 5.56 1.99 17.32
CA ASN A 182 6.74 1.43 16.65
C ASN A 182 6.87 -0.09 16.93
N SER A 183 7.87 -0.73 16.36
CA SER A 183 8.03 -2.19 16.43
C SER A 183 8.25 -2.73 17.84
N THR A 184 8.77 -1.94 18.76
CA THR A 184 8.92 -2.27 20.19
C THR A 184 7.68 -1.98 21.03
N GLY A 185 6.76 -1.17 20.50
CA GLY A 185 5.53 -0.79 21.21
C GLY A 185 5.71 0.31 22.26
N ASP A 186 6.81 1.05 22.23
CA ASP A 186 7.16 2.06 23.22
C ASP A 186 7.01 3.51 22.71
N THR A 187 6.89 3.70 21.42
CA THR A 187 6.79 5.03 20.79
C THR A 187 5.55 5.11 19.90
N ASP A 188 4.69 6.10 20.16
CA ASP A 188 3.55 6.42 19.30
C ASP A 188 4.03 7.05 18.00
N ILE A 189 3.77 6.36 16.89
CA ILE A 189 4.09 6.79 15.53
C ILE A 189 2.84 7.15 14.70
N THR A 190 1.65 7.21 15.32
CA THR A 190 0.38 7.45 14.65
C THR A 190 0.44 8.69 13.76
N ASN A 191 1.09 9.77 14.21
CA ASN A 191 1.20 11.01 13.46
C ASN A 191 2.08 10.93 12.21
N THR A 192 2.89 9.87 12.08
CA THR A 192 3.72 9.62 10.88
C THR A 192 2.99 8.80 9.81
N ILE A 193 1.81 8.23 10.15
CA ILE A 193 1.02 7.38 9.26
C ILE A 193 0.03 8.25 8.48
N THR A 194 -0.04 8.05 7.20
CA THR A 194 -1.02 8.71 6.29
C THR A 194 -2.15 7.78 5.87
N LYS A 195 -1.88 6.48 5.84
CA LYS A 195 -2.85 5.45 5.46
C LYS A 195 -2.69 4.21 6.32
N LEU A 196 -3.81 3.67 6.82
CA LEU A 196 -3.88 2.37 7.47
C LEU A 196 -4.83 1.48 6.67
N THR A 197 -4.41 0.27 6.32
CA THR A 197 -5.25 -0.75 5.70
C THR A 197 -5.38 -1.93 6.65
N ILE A 198 -6.60 -2.39 6.86
CA ILE A 198 -6.93 -3.52 7.75
C ILE A 198 -7.69 -4.55 6.94
N ILE A 199 -7.28 -5.81 7.01
CA ILE A 199 -7.96 -6.95 6.39
C ILE A 199 -8.30 -7.94 7.50
N ASP A 200 -9.60 -8.31 7.62
CA ASP A 200 -10.08 -9.26 8.63
C ASP A 200 -10.30 -10.69 8.07
N GLY A 201 -9.69 -10.98 6.93
CA GLY A 201 -9.86 -12.22 6.17
C GLY A 201 -10.97 -12.14 5.12
N THR A 202 -12.00 -11.33 5.34
CA THR A 202 -13.14 -11.18 4.42
C THR A 202 -13.25 -9.75 3.89
N ASN A 203 -13.14 -8.77 4.78
CA ASN A 203 -13.32 -7.36 4.44
C ASN A 203 -11.98 -6.63 4.44
N THR A 204 -11.91 -5.58 3.64
CA THR A 204 -10.77 -4.65 3.61
C THR A 204 -11.26 -3.26 3.99
N TYR A 205 -10.61 -2.67 4.99
CA TYR A 205 -10.88 -1.31 5.46
C TYR A 205 -9.67 -0.45 5.14
N THR A 206 -9.86 0.59 4.35
CA THR A 206 -8.84 1.57 4.01
C THR A 206 -9.10 2.87 4.75
N ILE A 207 -8.21 3.25 5.64
CA ILE A 207 -8.30 4.48 6.39
C ILE A 207 -7.30 5.48 5.79
N ASN A 208 -7.81 6.45 5.05
CA ASN A 208 -7.03 7.60 4.59
C ASN A 208 -7.06 8.63 5.71
N ARG A 209 -6.01 8.65 6.53
CA ARG A 209 -5.97 9.45 7.73
C ARG A 209 -6.07 10.94 7.39
N ILE A 210 -7.08 11.59 7.92
CA ILE A 210 -7.16 13.05 7.92
C ILE A 210 -6.13 13.56 8.94
N ALA A 211 -5.49 14.68 8.65
CA ALA A 211 -4.54 15.31 9.56
C ALA A 211 -5.13 15.41 10.97
N ASP A 212 -4.29 15.17 11.98
CA ASP A 212 -4.61 15.23 13.41
C ASP A 212 -5.51 14.10 13.98
N ALA A 213 -5.92 13.10 13.19
CA ALA A 213 -6.55 11.89 13.72
C ALA A 213 -5.52 11.06 14.52
N ASN A 214 -5.36 11.34 15.79
CA ASN A 214 -4.63 10.56 16.78
C ASN A 214 -5.44 10.53 18.08
N PRO A 215 -5.96 9.37 18.47
CA PRO A 215 -5.90 8.05 17.81
C PRO A 215 -6.73 7.94 16.53
N ILE A 216 -6.52 6.87 15.77
CA ILE A 216 -7.28 6.56 14.54
C ILE A 216 -8.52 5.75 14.95
N PHE A 217 -9.72 6.25 14.60
CA PHE A 217 -10.98 5.54 14.85
C PHE A 217 -11.45 4.83 13.57
N VAL A 218 -11.82 3.57 13.71
CA VAL A 218 -12.26 2.71 12.59
C VAL A 218 -13.51 1.96 12.98
N ALA A 219 -14.58 2.10 12.19
CA ALA A 219 -15.74 1.23 12.30
C ALA A 219 -15.49 -0.06 11.50
N MET A 220 -15.83 -1.19 12.09
CA MET A 220 -15.60 -2.51 11.50
C MET A 220 -16.81 -3.40 11.67
N ARG A 221 -17.01 -4.36 10.76
CA ARG A 221 -18.02 -5.42 10.91
C ARG A 221 -17.64 -6.31 12.11
N PRO A 222 -18.62 -6.79 12.87
CA PRO A 222 -18.38 -7.83 13.86
C PRO A 222 -17.77 -9.07 13.21
N VAL A 223 -16.77 -9.65 13.86
CA VAL A 223 -16.11 -10.88 13.42
C VAL A 223 -15.83 -11.79 14.61
N ASN A 224 -15.82 -13.08 14.37
CA ASN A 224 -15.50 -14.06 15.39
C ASN A 224 -14.27 -14.86 14.99
N ASN A 225 -13.25 -14.89 15.86
CA ASN A 225 -12.01 -15.65 15.67
C ASN A 225 -11.31 -15.33 14.33
N ALA A 226 -11.27 -14.07 13.92
CA ALA A 226 -10.67 -13.64 12.67
C ALA A 226 -9.16 -13.38 12.82
N ASN A 227 -8.45 -13.56 11.70
CA ASN A 227 -7.05 -13.15 11.56
C ASN A 227 -7.01 -11.77 10.88
N PHE A 228 -6.29 -10.86 11.48
CA PHE A 228 -6.14 -9.51 10.96
C PHE A 228 -4.75 -9.32 10.35
N SER A 229 -4.72 -8.69 9.18
CA SER A 229 -3.53 -8.16 8.55
C SER A 229 -3.61 -6.64 8.49
N PHE A 230 -2.58 -5.99 8.98
CA PHE A 230 -2.46 -4.53 9.02
C PHE A 230 -1.28 -4.10 8.16
N THR A 231 -1.49 -3.10 7.32
CA THR A 231 -0.40 -2.38 6.65
C THR A 231 -0.60 -0.88 6.86
N ALA A 232 0.47 -0.18 7.19
CA ALA A 232 0.45 1.26 7.36
C ALA A 232 1.52 1.90 6.48
N THR A 233 1.17 3.02 5.86
CA THR A 233 2.08 3.83 5.05
C THR A 233 2.10 5.26 5.55
N GLY A 234 3.25 5.89 5.45
CA GLY A 234 3.49 7.26 5.88
C GLY A 234 4.92 7.62 5.58
N ASN A 235 5.67 8.07 6.58
CA ASN A 235 7.12 8.28 6.41
C ASN A 235 7.83 6.98 6.03
N TYR A 236 7.35 5.84 6.55
CA TYR A 236 7.80 4.49 6.23
C TYR A 236 6.60 3.55 6.06
N ASN A 237 6.88 2.34 5.60
CA ASN A 237 5.89 1.27 5.51
C ASN A 237 6.03 0.31 6.70
N TYR A 238 4.90 -0.10 7.23
CA TYR A 238 4.81 -1.00 8.37
C TYR A 238 3.79 -2.09 8.11
N GLU A 239 3.98 -3.24 8.76
CA GLU A 239 3.05 -4.37 8.71
C GLU A 239 2.88 -5.05 10.06
N LYS A 240 1.75 -5.72 10.25
CA LYS A 240 1.46 -6.56 11.42
C LYS A 240 0.38 -7.57 11.08
N THR A 241 0.51 -8.78 11.59
CA THR A 241 -0.56 -9.77 11.62
C THR A 241 -0.94 -10.07 13.07
N VAL A 242 -2.24 -10.26 13.30
CA VAL A 242 -2.79 -10.61 14.62
C VAL A 242 -3.83 -11.69 14.41
N SER A 243 -3.69 -12.81 15.06
CA SER A 243 -4.56 -13.98 14.87
C SER A 243 -5.64 -14.07 15.94
N SER A 244 -6.73 -14.71 15.58
CA SER A 244 -7.77 -15.20 16.50
C SER A 244 -8.38 -14.12 17.38
N LYS A 245 -8.85 -13.02 16.75
CA LYS A 245 -9.53 -11.93 17.46
C LYS A 245 -11.01 -11.91 17.13
N THR A 246 -11.81 -11.56 18.13
CA THR A 246 -13.24 -11.34 18.00
C THR A 246 -13.54 -9.86 18.21
N LEU A 247 -14.36 -9.28 17.34
CA LEU A 247 -14.94 -7.96 17.49
C LEU A 247 -16.46 -8.13 17.56
N ALA A 248 -17.07 -7.76 18.66
CA ALA A 248 -18.52 -7.75 18.82
C ALA A 248 -19.11 -6.43 18.33
N ALA A 249 -20.33 -6.47 17.83
CA ALA A 249 -21.11 -5.27 17.60
C ALA A 249 -21.29 -4.51 18.91
N SER A 250 -21.47 -3.22 18.80
CA SER A 250 -21.65 -2.35 19.96
C SER A 250 -20.43 -2.18 20.89
N ASP A 251 -19.25 -2.70 20.60
CA ASP A 251 -18.06 -2.58 21.43
C ASP A 251 -17.03 -1.56 20.90
N LEU A 252 -16.35 -0.89 21.82
CA LEU A 252 -15.18 -0.05 21.55
C LEU A 252 -13.90 -0.77 21.99
N TYR A 253 -12.97 -0.93 21.06
CA TYR A 253 -11.70 -1.59 21.30
C TYR A 253 -10.54 -0.58 21.28
N PRO A 254 -9.98 -0.17 22.43
CA PRO A 254 -8.73 0.59 22.47
C PRO A 254 -7.56 -0.35 22.16
N ILE A 255 -6.80 -0.05 21.12
CA ILE A 255 -5.73 -0.92 20.60
C ILE A 255 -4.44 -0.13 20.43
N ASN A 256 -3.41 -0.48 21.20
CA ASN A 256 -2.04 -0.09 20.93
C ASN A 256 -1.43 -1.12 19.97
N LEU A 257 -1.34 -0.77 18.69
CA LEU A 257 -0.89 -1.66 17.64
C LEU A 257 0.59 -1.46 17.34
N ALA A 258 1.44 -2.32 17.91
CA ALA A 258 2.86 -2.34 17.56
C ALA A 258 3.05 -2.93 16.15
N MET A 259 3.58 -2.14 15.23
CA MET A 259 3.78 -2.51 13.83
C MET A 259 5.25 -2.63 13.46
N ASN A 260 5.57 -3.62 12.67
CA ASN A 260 6.93 -3.92 12.24
C ASN A 260 7.28 -3.08 11.00
N LEU A 261 8.46 -2.45 11.00
CA LEU A 261 8.99 -1.81 9.80
C LEU A 261 9.14 -2.85 8.69
N ASN A 262 8.63 -2.54 7.50
CA ASN A 262 8.85 -3.29 6.25
C ASN A 262 9.04 -2.30 5.11
N GLN A 263 10.25 -1.72 5.01
CA GLN A 263 10.52 -0.64 4.08
C GLN A 263 11.32 -1.13 2.88
N THR A 264 10.79 -0.89 1.70
CA THR A 264 11.52 -1.02 0.43
C THR A 264 11.98 0.35 -0.03
N ILE A 265 13.28 0.46 -0.33
CA ILE A 265 13.93 1.65 -0.87
C ILE A 265 14.37 1.31 -2.29
N SER A 266 13.73 1.93 -3.26
CA SER A 266 14.03 1.74 -4.68
C SER A 266 15.12 2.68 -5.15
N HIS A 267 15.72 2.33 -6.29
CA HIS A 267 16.77 3.13 -6.94
C HIS A 267 16.37 4.59 -7.16
N LYS A 268 17.28 5.46 -6.82
CA LYS A 268 17.39 6.86 -7.27
C LYS A 268 18.87 7.12 -7.54
N GLU A 269 19.17 7.99 -8.50
CA GLU A 269 20.55 8.43 -8.77
C GLU A 269 21.03 9.43 -7.70
N ALA A 270 20.75 9.14 -6.44
CA ALA A 270 21.09 9.94 -5.28
C ALA A 270 21.20 9.07 -4.03
N GLU A 271 21.90 9.57 -3.04
CA GLU A 271 21.85 9.07 -1.67
C GLU A 271 20.43 9.15 -1.12
N GLN A 272 20.01 8.12 -0.42
CA GLN A 272 18.75 8.06 0.31
C GLN A 272 19.03 7.74 1.78
N THR A 273 18.19 8.22 2.67
CA THR A 273 18.35 7.98 4.10
C THR A 273 17.12 7.31 4.69
N LEU A 274 17.35 6.53 5.75
CA LEU A 274 16.29 5.97 6.60
C LEU A 274 16.69 6.17 8.06
N THR A 275 15.84 6.79 8.85
CA THR A 275 16.02 6.88 10.30
C THR A 275 15.37 5.67 10.96
N ILE A 276 16.13 4.96 11.78
CA ILE A 276 15.69 3.75 12.48
C ILE A 276 14.59 4.12 13.49
N PRO A 277 13.38 3.53 13.38
CA PRO A 277 12.24 3.91 14.22
C PRO A 277 12.23 3.26 15.60
N ALA A 278 13.01 2.21 15.84
CA ALA A 278 13.07 1.49 17.11
C ALA A 278 14.42 0.79 17.29
N THR A 279 14.91 0.70 18.53
CA THR A 279 16.15 -0.04 18.85
C THR A 279 15.89 -1.55 18.76
N GLY A 280 16.68 -2.26 17.94
CA GLY A 280 16.56 -3.72 17.80
C GLY A 280 17.31 -4.26 16.59
N TRP A 281 16.97 -5.49 16.23
CA TRP A 281 17.57 -6.22 15.12
C TRP A 281 16.72 -6.07 13.86
N TYR A 282 17.37 -5.86 12.74
CA TYR A 282 16.75 -5.69 11.42
C TYR A 282 17.40 -6.61 10.41
N THR A 283 16.60 -7.19 9.54
CA THR A 283 17.10 -7.82 8.32
C THR A 283 17.24 -6.76 7.23
N ILE A 284 18.43 -6.66 6.65
CA ILE A 284 18.70 -5.82 5.49
C ILE A 284 18.98 -6.72 4.31
N GLN A 285 18.21 -6.57 3.23
CA GLN A 285 18.44 -7.23 1.95
C GLN A 285 18.75 -6.18 0.90
N ALA A 286 19.95 -6.21 0.35
CA ALA A 286 20.37 -5.35 -0.73
C ALA A 286 20.41 -6.13 -2.05
N TYR A 287 19.87 -5.55 -3.10
CA TYR A 287 19.82 -6.10 -4.45
C TYR A 287 20.63 -5.21 -5.36
N GLY A 288 21.69 -5.74 -5.97
CA GLY A 288 22.46 -5.05 -7.00
C GLY A 288 21.66 -4.90 -8.29
N ALA A 289 22.06 -3.96 -9.12
CA ALA A 289 21.35 -3.70 -10.37
C ALA A 289 21.74 -4.68 -11.48
N GLU A 290 20.83 -4.93 -12.40
CA GLU A 290 21.05 -5.70 -13.62
C GLU A 290 21.92 -4.90 -14.62
N GLY A 291 22.77 -5.58 -15.38
CA GLY A 291 23.46 -4.99 -16.53
C GLY A 291 22.54 -4.77 -17.72
N GLY A 292 22.97 -3.94 -18.66
CA GLY A 292 22.26 -3.69 -19.91
C GLY A 292 22.44 -4.82 -20.93
N ALA A 293 21.48 -4.97 -21.84
CA ALA A 293 21.56 -5.91 -22.95
C ALA A 293 22.41 -5.36 -24.09
N SER A 294 23.06 -6.26 -24.86
CA SER A 294 23.58 -5.92 -26.21
C SER A 294 22.41 -5.79 -27.18
N THR A 295 22.62 -5.12 -28.33
CA THR A 295 21.60 -5.04 -29.39
C THR A 295 21.70 -6.18 -30.38
N THR A 296 20.69 -6.34 -31.28
CA THR A 296 20.71 -7.22 -32.45
C THR A 296 21.27 -6.49 -33.66
N ASN A 297 21.75 -7.21 -34.67
CA ASN A 297 22.15 -6.63 -35.97
C ASN A 297 20.97 -5.88 -36.61
N ALA A 298 21.28 -4.93 -37.51
CA ALA A 298 20.29 -4.18 -38.28
C ALA A 298 19.29 -5.02 -39.10
N GLY A 299 19.54 -6.33 -39.29
CA GLY A 299 18.65 -7.28 -39.92
C GLY A 299 17.85 -8.18 -38.98
N GLY A 300 17.87 -7.96 -37.66
CA GLY A 300 17.10 -8.72 -36.68
C GLY A 300 17.55 -10.18 -36.46
N THR A 301 18.61 -10.65 -37.11
CA THR A 301 19.10 -12.04 -37.05
C THR A 301 20.23 -12.27 -36.05
N GLY A 302 20.65 -11.22 -35.31
CA GLY A 302 21.68 -11.31 -34.28
C GLY A 302 21.09 -11.72 -32.93
N ASN A 303 21.79 -12.56 -32.18
CA ASN A 303 21.43 -12.91 -30.80
C ASN A 303 21.81 -11.77 -29.86
N SER A 304 20.83 -10.92 -29.47
CA SER A 304 21.04 -10.03 -28.33
C SER A 304 21.24 -10.86 -27.07
N LYS A 305 22.17 -10.45 -26.23
CA LYS A 305 22.38 -11.06 -24.92
C LYS A 305 21.93 -10.10 -23.82
N LEU A 306 21.15 -10.62 -22.90
CA LEU A 306 20.75 -9.89 -21.72
C LEU A 306 21.96 -9.58 -20.85
N GLY A 307 21.89 -8.50 -20.11
CA GLY A 307 22.81 -8.21 -19.02
C GLY A 307 22.70 -9.26 -17.91
N GLY A 308 23.76 -9.42 -17.15
CA GLY A 308 23.78 -10.25 -15.95
C GLY A 308 22.91 -9.66 -14.87
N LYS A 309 22.23 -10.50 -14.10
CA LYS A 309 21.45 -10.06 -12.92
C LYS A 309 22.38 -9.58 -11.83
N GLY A 310 21.93 -8.61 -11.03
CA GLY A 310 22.61 -8.18 -9.82
C GLY A 310 22.66 -9.26 -8.74
N GLY A 311 23.52 -9.10 -7.76
CA GLY A 311 23.60 -9.95 -6.58
C GLY A 311 22.55 -9.60 -5.55
N LEU A 312 22.23 -10.56 -4.67
CA LEU A 312 21.53 -10.35 -3.42
C LEU A 312 22.50 -10.50 -2.28
N SER A 313 22.51 -9.56 -1.35
CA SER A 313 23.21 -9.67 -0.07
C SER A 313 22.24 -9.40 1.07
N SER A 314 22.34 -10.17 2.14
CA SER A 314 21.47 -10.06 3.30
C SER A 314 22.28 -10.12 4.59
N ILE A 315 21.92 -9.29 5.56
CA ILE A 315 22.52 -9.27 6.89
C ILE A 315 21.45 -9.02 7.95
N VAL A 316 21.64 -9.57 9.13
CA VAL A 316 20.90 -9.17 10.32
C VAL A 316 21.81 -8.27 11.16
N TYR A 317 21.33 -7.06 11.45
CA TYR A 317 22.12 -6.01 12.07
C TYR A 317 21.35 -5.29 13.16
N GLN A 318 22.03 -4.97 14.27
CA GLN A 318 21.42 -4.24 15.38
C GLN A 318 21.59 -2.73 15.18
N PHE A 319 20.49 -2.01 15.35
CA PHE A 319 20.46 -0.55 15.31
C PHE A 319 19.88 0.05 16.57
N THR A 320 20.24 1.29 16.83
CA THR A 320 19.62 2.12 17.87
C THR A 320 18.58 3.05 17.25
N GLN A 321 17.48 3.29 17.94
CA GLN A 321 16.46 4.25 17.52
C GLN A 321 17.09 5.62 17.23
N GLY A 322 16.65 6.27 16.16
CA GLY A 322 17.18 7.55 15.71
C GLY A 322 18.46 7.46 14.86
N GLN A 323 19.11 6.29 14.78
CA GLN A 323 20.29 6.10 13.92
C GLN A 323 19.90 6.26 12.44
N THR A 324 20.72 6.99 11.68
CA THR A 324 20.51 7.17 10.23
C THR A 324 21.27 6.13 9.43
N LEU A 325 20.60 5.50 8.48
CA LEU A 325 21.21 4.70 7.43
C LEU A 325 21.31 5.51 6.15
N TYR A 326 22.46 5.37 5.48
CA TYR A 326 22.75 5.94 4.17
C TYR A 326 22.69 4.82 3.14
N ILE A 327 21.87 4.96 2.11
CA ILE A 327 21.49 3.90 1.19
C ILE A 327 21.69 4.38 -0.24
N TYR A 328 22.42 3.56 -1.01
CA TYR A 328 22.82 3.84 -2.38
C TYR A 328 22.39 2.65 -3.25
N CYS A 329 21.23 2.74 -3.89
CA CYS A 329 20.71 1.67 -4.75
C CYS A 329 21.24 1.79 -6.17
N GLY A 330 21.88 0.75 -6.69
CA GLY A 330 22.50 0.74 -8.01
C GLY A 330 21.54 1.04 -9.15
N GLY A 331 22.01 1.74 -10.17
CA GLY A 331 21.31 1.95 -11.43
C GLY A 331 21.48 0.78 -12.38
N LYS A 332 20.44 0.43 -13.15
CA LYS A 332 20.54 -0.56 -14.22
C LYS A 332 21.52 -0.08 -15.29
N GLY A 333 22.33 -0.99 -15.82
CA GLY A 333 23.18 -0.72 -16.99
C GLY A 333 22.34 -0.41 -18.22
N GLY A 334 22.76 0.56 -19.03
CA GLY A 334 22.10 0.93 -20.27
C GLY A 334 22.20 -0.17 -21.33
N ASN A 335 21.13 -0.36 -22.10
CA ASN A 335 21.19 -1.22 -23.27
C ASN A 335 22.05 -0.60 -24.38
N ALA A 336 22.73 -1.44 -25.13
CA ALA A 336 23.47 -1.00 -26.28
C ALA A 336 22.57 -0.61 -27.45
N SER A 337 23.09 0.23 -28.36
CA SER A 337 22.56 0.54 -29.67
C SER A 337 23.54 0.15 -30.78
N LEU A 338 23.15 0.26 -32.05
CA LEU A 338 24.05 0.06 -33.16
C LEU A 338 24.93 1.30 -33.40
N GLY A 339 26.15 1.08 -33.88
CA GLY A 339 27.04 2.14 -34.37
C GLY A 339 28.17 2.52 -33.43
N THR A 340 28.94 3.54 -33.84
CA THR A 340 30.20 3.98 -33.23
C THR A 340 30.07 4.57 -31.84
N ASN A 341 28.88 4.92 -31.36
CA ASN A 341 28.60 5.36 -30.00
C ASN A 341 27.53 4.48 -29.35
N GLY A 342 27.46 3.22 -29.77
CA GLY A 342 26.37 2.32 -29.39
C GLY A 342 26.53 1.59 -28.07
N GLY A 343 27.62 1.81 -27.34
CA GLY A 343 27.86 1.20 -26.03
C GLY A 343 26.85 1.68 -24.98
N GLY A 344 26.27 0.74 -24.22
CA GLY A 344 25.29 1.02 -23.17
C GLY A 344 25.90 1.86 -22.05
N ALA A 345 25.14 2.79 -21.50
CA ALA A 345 25.59 3.64 -20.38
C ALA A 345 25.89 2.82 -19.12
N ALA A 346 26.84 3.28 -18.32
CA ALA A 346 27.15 2.73 -17.01
C ALA A 346 25.95 2.87 -16.06
N GLY A 347 25.64 1.84 -15.28
CA GLY A 347 24.67 1.92 -14.20
C GLY A 347 25.20 2.80 -13.06
N TRP A 348 24.34 3.65 -12.51
CA TRP A 348 24.68 4.51 -11.37
C TRP A 348 25.17 3.67 -10.18
N ASN A 349 26.10 4.22 -9.41
CA ASN A 349 26.78 3.58 -8.29
C ASN A 349 27.71 2.44 -8.72
N GLY A 350 28.56 2.73 -9.69
CA GLY A 350 29.75 1.94 -10.02
C GLY A 350 29.59 0.91 -11.14
N GLY A 351 28.57 0.97 -11.98
CA GLY A 351 28.55 0.21 -13.24
C GLY A 351 29.60 0.74 -14.24
N GLY A 352 30.17 -0.11 -15.08
CA GLY A 352 31.03 0.26 -16.21
C GLY A 352 30.23 0.52 -17.49
N LYS A 353 30.69 1.44 -18.36
CA LYS A 353 30.08 1.66 -19.69
C LYS A 353 30.32 0.45 -20.60
N GLY A 354 29.36 0.10 -21.43
CA GLY A 354 29.55 -0.87 -22.51
C GLY A 354 30.44 -0.32 -23.63
N GLY A 355 31.21 -1.19 -24.28
CA GLY A 355 32.06 -0.83 -25.41
C GLY A 355 31.23 -0.45 -26.64
N ASP A 356 31.67 0.56 -27.37
CA ASP A 356 31.01 1.02 -28.59
C ASP A 356 31.22 0.02 -29.73
N GLY A 357 30.22 -0.16 -30.60
CA GLY A 357 30.37 -0.92 -31.86
C GLY A 357 31.16 -0.11 -32.88
N TYR A 358 31.75 -0.83 -33.89
CA TYR A 358 32.40 -0.18 -35.01
C TYR A 358 31.42 -0.09 -36.20
N ASN A 359 31.23 1.07 -36.81
CA ASN A 359 30.29 1.35 -37.89
C ASN A 359 28.86 0.91 -37.54
N SER A 360 28.32 -0.11 -38.25
CA SER A 360 26.99 -0.69 -38.00
C SER A 360 27.04 -1.90 -37.03
N SER A 361 28.18 -2.10 -36.35
CA SER A 361 28.37 -3.23 -35.44
C SER A 361 27.64 -3.02 -34.12
N ILE A 362 27.47 -4.10 -33.38
CA ILE A 362 26.73 -4.17 -32.13
C ILE A 362 27.60 -3.62 -30.99
N GLY A 363 27.07 -2.67 -30.23
CA GLY A 363 27.66 -2.23 -28.97
C GLY A 363 27.43 -3.23 -27.83
N GLY A 364 28.26 -3.23 -26.81
CA GLY A 364 28.07 -3.96 -25.57
C GLY A 364 27.15 -3.21 -24.61
N GLY A 365 26.35 -3.92 -23.81
CA GLY A 365 25.54 -3.33 -22.73
C GLY A 365 26.41 -2.77 -21.60
N GLY A 366 25.92 -1.78 -20.87
CA GLY A 366 26.58 -1.25 -19.66
C GLY A 366 26.45 -2.21 -18.47
N GLY A 367 27.40 -2.21 -17.56
CA GLY A 367 27.29 -2.91 -16.29
C GLY A 367 26.31 -2.25 -15.34
N GLY A 368 25.61 -3.04 -14.53
CA GLY A 368 24.75 -2.57 -13.44
C GLY A 368 25.57 -2.02 -12.26
N GLY A 369 25.02 -1.05 -11.54
CA GLY A 369 25.62 -0.50 -10.34
C GLY A 369 25.44 -1.39 -9.11
N ALA A 370 26.33 -1.25 -8.15
CA ALA A 370 26.19 -1.92 -6.85
C ALA A 370 25.18 -1.19 -5.96
N THR A 371 24.57 -1.94 -5.05
CA THR A 371 23.75 -1.37 -3.98
C THR A 371 24.48 -1.51 -2.66
N HIS A 372 24.58 -0.45 -1.86
CA HIS A 372 25.22 -0.54 -0.56
C HIS A 372 24.48 0.25 0.51
N VAL A 373 24.69 -0.17 1.78
CA VAL A 373 24.10 0.41 2.99
C VAL A 373 25.21 0.71 3.99
N ALA A 374 25.16 1.89 4.61
CA ALA A 374 26.13 2.32 5.60
C ALA A 374 25.48 3.10 6.75
N THR A 375 26.16 3.17 7.91
CA THR A 375 25.79 4.02 9.06
C THR A 375 26.45 5.39 9.02
N SER A 376 27.32 5.63 8.06
CA SER A 376 27.94 6.92 7.80
C SER A 376 27.85 7.28 6.32
N GLN A 377 27.94 8.58 6.02
CA GLN A 377 27.87 9.09 4.65
C GLN A 377 29.20 8.82 3.91
N ILE A 378 29.29 7.69 3.22
CA ILE A 378 30.49 7.24 2.51
C ILE A 378 30.50 7.56 1.01
N GLY A 379 29.40 8.07 0.48
CA GLY A 379 29.22 8.47 -0.93
C GLY A 379 28.95 7.30 -1.88
N ASN A 380 28.47 7.60 -3.08
CA ASN A 380 28.26 6.62 -4.13
C ASN A 380 29.61 6.16 -4.73
N ILE A 381 29.63 4.96 -5.30
CA ILE A 381 30.79 4.40 -5.99
C ILE A 381 31.01 5.14 -7.30
N THR A 382 32.24 5.64 -7.50
CA THR A 382 32.71 6.28 -8.72
C THR A 382 34.18 5.84 -8.99
N ASN A 383 34.76 6.27 -10.09
CA ASN A 383 36.16 6.00 -10.39
C ASN A 383 37.13 6.61 -9.33
N SER A 384 36.69 7.63 -8.59
CA SER A 384 37.47 8.30 -7.54
C SER A 384 37.01 7.98 -6.12
N ASN A 385 35.89 7.28 -5.94
CA ASN A 385 35.33 6.93 -4.64
C ASN A 385 35.05 5.42 -4.54
N SER A 386 35.90 4.68 -3.87
CA SER A 386 35.75 3.26 -3.54
C SER A 386 35.11 3.10 -2.15
N LEU A 387 34.41 1.98 -1.89
CA LEU A 387 33.90 1.61 -0.57
C LEU A 387 34.97 1.02 0.35
N PHE A 388 36.15 0.72 -0.18
CA PHE A 388 37.26 0.10 0.54
C PHE A 388 38.53 0.90 0.33
N THR A 389 39.43 0.79 1.27
CA THR A 389 40.80 1.36 1.27
C THR A 389 41.83 0.25 1.47
N GLY A 390 43.08 0.52 1.23
CA GLY A 390 44.17 -0.44 1.42
C GLY A 390 44.53 -1.24 0.15
N GLU A 391 45.40 -2.24 0.31
CA GLU A 391 45.87 -3.09 -0.78
C GLU A 391 44.81 -4.13 -1.21
N ALA A 392 44.86 -4.58 -2.46
CA ALA A 392 43.93 -5.58 -3.00
C ALA A 392 43.94 -6.89 -2.22
N SER A 393 45.06 -7.26 -1.64
CA SER A 393 45.23 -8.46 -0.83
C SER A 393 44.60 -8.34 0.58
N SER A 394 44.34 -7.12 1.06
CA SER A 394 43.77 -6.88 2.40
C SER A 394 42.91 -5.60 2.40
N PRO A 395 41.78 -5.59 1.72
CA PRO A 395 40.92 -4.42 1.64
C PRO A 395 40.27 -4.13 2.99
N THR A 396 40.29 -2.88 3.42
CA THR A 396 39.60 -2.40 4.62
C THR A 396 38.34 -1.65 4.22
N ALA A 397 37.18 -2.08 4.71
CA ALA A 397 35.91 -1.39 4.49
C ALA A 397 35.93 0.02 5.10
N LYS A 398 35.37 1.00 4.41
CA LYS A 398 35.15 2.33 4.98
C LYS A 398 34.32 2.24 6.24
N SER A 399 34.66 3.06 7.22
CA SER A 399 33.92 3.09 8.49
C SER A 399 32.43 3.31 8.27
N GLY A 400 31.63 2.45 8.88
CA GLY A 400 30.18 2.48 8.78
C GLY A 400 29.58 1.70 7.59
N LEU A 401 30.36 1.17 6.66
CA LEU A 401 29.84 0.28 5.64
C LEU A 401 29.26 -1.00 6.28
N ILE A 402 28.03 -1.38 5.92
CA ILE A 402 27.34 -2.56 6.46
C ILE A 402 27.27 -3.68 5.43
N LEU A 403 26.84 -3.36 4.21
CA LEU A 403 26.47 -4.36 3.21
C LEU A 403 26.65 -3.82 1.80
N VAL A 404 27.12 -4.67 0.89
CA VAL A 404 27.23 -4.40 -0.54
C VAL A 404 26.62 -5.56 -1.32
N ALA A 405 25.71 -5.27 -2.22
CA ALA A 405 25.22 -6.17 -3.26
C ALA A 405 25.73 -5.71 -4.62
N ALA A 406 26.44 -6.54 -5.31
CA ALA A 406 27.12 -6.15 -6.55
C ALA A 406 26.18 -6.11 -7.76
N GLY A 407 26.49 -5.25 -8.73
CA GLY A 407 25.81 -5.18 -10.00
C GLY A 407 26.20 -6.33 -10.95
N GLY A 408 25.32 -6.64 -11.89
CA GLY A 408 25.57 -7.59 -12.99
C GLY A 408 26.33 -6.95 -14.14
N GLY A 409 27.06 -7.76 -14.91
CA GLY A 409 27.78 -7.32 -16.10
C GLY A 409 26.85 -7.02 -17.28
N GLY A 410 27.30 -6.22 -18.24
CA GLY A 410 26.59 -5.95 -19.50
C GLY A 410 26.72 -7.09 -20.52
N GLY A 411 25.69 -7.29 -21.33
CA GLY A 411 25.69 -8.25 -22.43
C GLY A 411 26.59 -7.82 -23.58
N ALA A 412 27.11 -8.77 -24.35
CA ALA A 412 27.87 -8.52 -25.57
C ALA A 412 27.34 -9.37 -26.74
N TYR A 413 28.04 -9.37 -27.88
CA TYR A 413 27.60 -9.99 -29.14
C TYR A 413 27.57 -11.51 -29.08
N LYS A 414 26.64 -12.13 -29.82
CA LYS A 414 26.48 -13.58 -30.04
C LYS A 414 26.30 -14.37 -28.72
N SER A 415 27.20 -15.29 -28.44
CA SER A 415 27.22 -16.18 -27.28
C SER A 415 27.86 -15.57 -26.03
N CYS A 416 28.32 -14.31 -26.08
CA CYS A 416 28.98 -13.63 -24.97
C CYS A 416 27.96 -13.28 -23.85
N ALA A 417 27.67 -14.20 -22.96
CA ALA A 417 26.80 -13.99 -21.83
C ALA A 417 27.47 -13.09 -20.79
N ALA A 418 26.66 -12.25 -20.16
CA ALA A 418 27.11 -11.39 -19.04
C ALA A 418 27.20 -12.19 -17.73
N GLY A 419 28.18 -11.85 -16.90
CA GLY A 419 28.32 -12.42 -15.57
C GLY A 419 27.30 -11.85 -14.60
N ALA A 420 26.75 -12.69 -13.72
CA ALA A 420 25.87 -12.26 -12.63
C ALA A 420 26.68 -11.60 -11.52
N GLY A 421 26.14 -10.53 -10.89
CA GLY A 421 26.66 -9.95 -9.66
C GLY A 421 26.39 -10.85 -8.45
N GLY A 422 27.17 -10.70 -7.41
CA GLY A 422 26.98 -11.38 -6.14
C GLY A 422 27.88 -12.60 -5.93
N GLY A 423 27.69 -13.26 -4.80
CA GLY A 423 28.56 -14.33 -4.34
C GLY A 423 29.89 -13.83 -3.76
N ALA A 424 30.71 -14.76 -3.26
CA ALA A 424 32.08 -14.46 -2.82
C ALA A 424 32.99 -14.07 -4.00
N SER A 425 32.64 -14.54 -5.21
CA SER A 425 33.20 -14.10 -6.49
C SER A 425 32.05 -13.77 -7.44
N GLY A 426 32.14 -12.65 -8.15
CA GLY A 426 31.17 -12.30 -9.18
C GLY A 426 31.16 -13.33 -10.31
N GLY A 427 30.06 -13.36 -11.09
CA GLY A 427 29.91 -14.26 -12.21
C GLY A 427 30.83 -13.93 -13.39
N HIS A 428 31.23 -14.94 -14.13
CA HIS A 428 32.07 -14.81 -15.32
C HIS A 428 31.24 -14.38 -16.54
N GLY A 429 31.81 -13.51 -17.39
CA GLY A 429 31.30 -13.33 -18.74
C GLY A 429 31.88 -14.39 -19.68
N THR A 430 31.16 -14.76 -20.74
CA THR A 430 31.64 -15.72 -21.74
C THR A 430 32.14 -15.04 -23.00
N ASN A 431 33.04 -15.71 -23.72
CA ASN A 431 33.52 -15.28 -25.03
C ASN A 431 32.56 -15.69 -26.18
N ALA A 432 32.89 -15.30 -27.42
CA ALA A 432 32.06 -15.59 -28.61
C ALA A 432 31.91 -17.10 -28.93
N GLN A 433 32.72 -17.95 -28.38
CA GLN A 433 32.64 -19.41 -28.47
C GLN A 433 31.80 -20.05 -27.38
N GLY A 434 31.27 -19.27 -26.43
CA GLY A 434 30.48 -19.77 -25.30
C GLY A 434 31.33 -20.40 -24.19
N ASN A 435 32.65 -20.31 -24.25
CA ASN A 435 33.55 -20.78 -23.21
C ASN A 435 33.68 -19.72 -22.13
N ASP A 436 33.81 -20.11 -20.87
CA ASP A 436 34.18 -19.22 -19.78
C ASP A 436 35.55 -18.63 -20.11
N SER A 437 35.60 -17.36 -20.49
CA SER A 437 36.84 -16.69 -20.78
C SER A 437 37.39 -16.09 -19.51
N TYR A 438 38.40 -16.68 -19.03
CA TYR A 438 39.21 -16.26 -17.87
C TYR A 438 38.48 -16.24 -16.52
N SER A 439 39.10 -16.78 -15.54
CA SER A 439 38.76 -16.75 -14.11
C SER A 439 38.67 -15.30 -13.57
N GLY A 440 37.51 -14.66 -13.74
CA GLY A 440 37.53 -13.22 -13.52
C GLY A 440 36.25 -12.58 -12.99
N GLY A 441 35.36 -13.29 -12.32
CA GLY A 441 34.45 -12.63 -11.39
C GLY A 441 35.27 -12.01 -10.24
N GLY A 442 34.98 -10.76 -9.85
CA GLY A 442 35.72 -10.10 -8.77
C GLY A 442 35.65 -10.90 -7.47
N THR A 443 36.79 -11.17 -6.85
CA THR A 443 36.82 -11.73 -5.49
C THR A 443 37.24 -10.61 -4.52
N LEU A 444 36.88 -10.77 -3.24
CA LEU A 444 37.30 -9.84 -2.17
C LEU A 444 38.83 -9.70 -2.06
N SER A 445 39.58 -10.73 -2.49
CA SER A 445 41.04 -10.78 -2.39
C SER A 445 41.77 -10.36 -3.66
N THR A 446 41.11 -10.27 -4.82
CA THR A 446 41.77 -10.02 -6.12
C THR A 446 41.11 -8.95 -6.98
N GLY A 447 39.99 -8.34 -6.50
CA GLY A 447 39.23 -7.34 -7.23
C GLY A 447 39.68 -5.92 -6.95
N SER A 448 39.33 -4.97 -7.79
CA SER A 448 39.40 -3.56 -7.47
C SER A 448 38.43 -3.27 -6.30
N HIS A 449 38.95 -2.65 -5.27
CA HIS A 449 38.39 -2.48 -3.91
C HIS A 449 37.03 -1.77 -3.89
N GLY A 450 35.92 -2.46 -4.16
CA GLY A 450 34.57 -1.89 -4.08
C GLY A 450 34.41 -0.63 -4.93
N GLY A 451 35.12 -0.52 -6.04
CA GLY A 451 35.09 0.61 -6.95
C GLY A 451 34.14 0.44 -8.12
N ALA A 452 34.21 1.36 -9.07
CA ALA A 452 33.46 1.30 -10.31
C ALA A 452 33.89 0.11 -11.18
N GLY A 453 32.93 -0.51 -11.87
CA GLY A 453 33.20 -1.50 -12.90
C GLY A 453 33.94 -0.88 -14.07
N ARG A 454 34.81 -1.65 -14.71
CA ARG A 454 35.53 -1.19 -15.90
C ARG A 454 34.62 -1.04 -17.09
N ASP A 455 34.94 -0.07 -17.94
CA ASP A 455 34.28 0.09 -19.21
C ASP A 455 34.63 -1.06 -20.17
N GLY A 456 33.66 -1.43 -21.03
CA GLY A 456 33.90 -2.37 -22.11
C GLY A 456 34.80 -1.79 -23.18
N THR A 457 35.52 -2.64 -23.90
CA THR A 457 36.36 -2.23 -25.03
C THR A 457 35.54 -1.96 -26.28
N SER A 458 35.83 -0.89 -27.01
CA SER A 458 35.19 -0.57 -28.29
C SER A 458 35.58 -1.55 -29.38
N GLY A 459 34.69 -1.77 -30.36
CA GLY A 459 34.99 -2.57 -31.53
C GLY A 459 36.08 -1.98 -32.40
N ASN A 460 36.80 -2.82 -33.14
CA ASN A 460 37.96 -2.44 -33.98
C ASN A 460 37.67 -2.55 -35.49
N ALA A 461 38.07 -1.51 -36.24
CA ALA A 461 37.91 -1.42 -37.70
C ALA A 461 38.52 -2.57 -38.50
N SER A 462 39.68 -3.08 -38.06
CA SER A 462 40.45 -4.09 -38.78
C SER A 462 39.84 -5.49 -38.71
N LEU A 463 38.94 -5.74 -37.81
CA LEU A 463 38.49 -7.10 -37.46
C LEU A 463 36.98 -7.26 -37.37
N THR A 464 36.18 -6.23 -37.67
CA THR A 464 34.70 -6.30 -37.68
C THR A 464 34.09 -6.78 -36.35
N TYR A 465 34.70 -6.48 -35.19
CA TYR A 465 34.20 -6.92 -33.88
C TYR A 465 33.27 -5.92 -33.25
N SER A 466 32.31 -6.44 -32.47
CA SER A 466 31.39 -5.70 -31.63
C SER A 466 32.04 -5.29 -30.31
N GLY A 467 31.54 -4.26 -29.66
CA GLY A 467 31.97 -3.84 -28.32
C GLY A 467 31.71 -4.92 -27.26
N SER A 468 32.54 -4.97 -26.23
CA SER A 468 32.33 -5.83 -25.07
C SER A 468 31.36 -5.20 -24.07
N GLY A 469 30.73 -6.01 -23.21
CA GLY A 469 29.89 -5.52 -22.12
C GLY A 469 30.70 -4.81 -21.05
N GLY A 470 30.11 -3.78 -20.42
CA GLY A 470 30.66 -3.12 -19.24
C GLY A 470 30.56 -4.01 -18.00
N HIS A 471 31.47 -3.85 -17.05
CA HIS A 471 31.48 -4.64 -15.83
C HIS A 471 30.48 -4.11 -14.79
N GLY A 472 29.93 -4.99 -13.93
CA GLY A 472 29.11 -4.60 -12.79
C GLY A 472 29.91 -3.90 -11.71
N GLY A 473 29.27 -2.97 -10.99
CA GLY A 473 29.83 -2.29 -9.82
C GLY A 473 29.98 -3.25 -8.62
N GLY A 474 30.80 -2.87 -7.67
CA GLY A 474 31.15 -3.65 -6.49
C GLY A 474 32.62 -4.09 -6.55
N PHE A 475 32.90 -5.31 -6.12
CA PHE A 475 34.25 -5.87 -6.31
C PHE A 475 34.38 -6.45 -7.72
N THR A 476 35.26 -5.89 -8.53
CA THR A 476 35.55 -6.40 -9.88
C THR A 476 37.00 -6.77 -10.01
N THR A 477 37.33 -7.82 -10.75
CA THR A 477 38.72 -8.15 -11.09
C THR A 477 39.29 -7.24 -12.17
N VAL A 478 40.54 -6.92 -12.02
CA VAL A 478 41.37 -6.37 -13.08
C VAL A 478 42.12 -7.53 -13.72
N ALA A 479 41.44 -8.37 -14.50
CA ALA A 479 42.17 -9.19 -15.46
C ALA A 479 42.66 -8.26 -16.58
N SER A 480 43.94 -8.21 -16.84
CA SER A 480 44.48 -7.59 -18.06
C SER A 480 43.93 -8.40 -19.24
N LEU A 481 42.92 -7.86 -19.93
CA LEU A 481 42.48 -8.40 -21.20
C LEU A 481 43.60 -8.14 -22.21
N SER A 482 44.53 -9.07 -22.30
CA SER A 482 45.66 -9.00 -23.24
C SER A 482 45.28 -9.37 -24.67
N ASP A 483 44.06 -9.90 -24.89
CA ASP A 483 43.66 -10.35 -26.21
C ASP A 483 42.73 -9.36 -26.91
N GLN A 484 43.30 -8.69 -27.87
CA GLN A 484 42.74 -7.59 -28.67
C GLN A 484 41.61 -8.01 -29.61
N TYR A 485 41.15 -9.26 -29.62
CA TYR A 485 40.43 -9.82 -30.75
C TYR A 485 39.06 -10.45 -30.49
N GLN A 486 38.52 -10.35 -29.28
CA GLN A 486 37.26 -11.01 -28.98
C GLN A 486 36.30 -10.10 -28.19
N SER A 487 34.99 -10.17 -28.53
CA SER A 487 33.95 -9.58 -27.72
C SER A 487 33.67 -10.46 -26.52
N TYR A 488 33.54 -9.86 -25.33
CA TYR A 488 33.25 -10.55 -24.08
C TYR A 488 32.02 -9.95 -23.42
N GLY A 489 31.23 -10.79 -22.72
CA GLY A 489 30.27 -10.33 -21.75
C GLY A 489 30.96 -9.65 -20.56
N GLY A 490 30.34 -8.63 -20.00
CA GLY A 490 30.86 -7.96 -18.80
C GLY A 490 30.83 -8.91 -17.59
N PHE A 491 31.78 -8.78 -16.69
CA PHE A 491 31.81 -9.54 -15.44
C PHE A 491 30.89 -8.95 -14.40
N GLY A 492 30.27 -9.77 -13.55
CA GLY A 492 29.57 -9.34 -12.36
C GLY A 492 30.55 -9.02 -11.21
N GLY A 493 30.20 -8.07 -10.35
CA GLY A 493 30.95 -7.80 -9.14
C GLY A 493 30.64 -8.80 -8.02
N SER A 494 31.54 -8.93 -7.03
CA SER A 494 31.29 -9.68 -5.80
C SER A 494 30.61 -8.83 -4.74
N SER A 495 29.88 -9.46 -3.83
CA SER A 495 29.16 -8.84 -2.71
C SER A 495 29.94 -8.94 -1.41
N TRP A 496 29.61 -8.10 -0.44
CA TRP A 496 30.25 -8.05 0.86
C TRP A 496 29.25 -7.71 1.97
N GLY A 497 29.52 -8.18 3.19
CA GLY A 497 28.81 -7.82 4.40
C GLY A 497 29.74 -7.81 5.62
N GLU A 498 29.43 -6.97 6.60
CA GLU A 498 30.19 -6.89 7.85
C GLU A 498 30.03 -8.18 8.66
N THR A 499 31.16 -8.77 9.11
CA THR A 499 31.19 -10.02 9.89
C THR A 499 31.68 -9.84 11.33
N THR A 500 32.01 -8.61 11.75
CA THR A 500 32.49 -8.35 13.11
C THR A 500 31.36 -8.48 14.14
N ASN A 501 31.72 -8.79 15.40
CA ASN A 501 30.79 -8.90 16.52
C ASN A 501 29.68 -9.96 16.35
N GLY A 502 30.00 -11.12 15.76
CA GLY A 502 29.04 -12.23 15.60
C GLY A 502 28.00 -12.02 14.49
N LYS A 503 28.10 -10.95 13.72
CA LYS A 503 27.24 -10.71 12.56
C LYS A 503 27.58 -11.70 11.44
N SER A 504 26.57 -12.22 10.78
CA SER A 504 26.72 -13.07 9.61
C SER A 504 25.96 -12.46 8.44
N TYR A 505 26.52 -12.58 7.26
CA TYR A 505 25.81 -12.21 6.04
C TYR A 505 25.70 -13.39 5.08
N ALA A 506 24.66 -13.35 4.25
CA ALA A 506 24.47 -14.28 3.15
C ALA A 506 24.50 -13.53 1.82
N THR A 507 25.03 -14.15 0.78
CA THR A 507 25.05 -13.57 -0.56
C THR A 507 24.73 -14.63 -1.61
N THR A 508 24.00 -14.22 -2.66
CA THR A 508 23.59 -15.08 -3.77
C THR A 508 23.92 -14.41 -5.09
N ALA A 509 24.68 -15.07 -5.93
CA ALA A 509 24.95 -14.61 -7.29
C ALA A 509 23.67 -14.60 -8.12
N GLY A 510 23.41 -13.50 -8.83
CA GLY A 510 22.17 -13.34 -9.63
C GLY A 510 20.89 -13.36 -8.81
N GLY A 511 20.95 -13.18 -7.48
CA GLY A 511 19.82 -13.25 -6.57
C GLY A 511 18.80 -12.11 -6.71
N ALA A 512 19.13 -11.05 -7.46
CA ALA A 512 18.17 -10.02 -7.87
C ALA A 512 17.25 -10.58 -8.98
N THR A 513 16.33 -11.46 -8.61
CA THR A 513 15.51 -12.25 -9.54
C THR A 513 14.61 -11.40 -10.44
N ASP A 514 14.20 -10.22 -9.98
CA ASP A 514 13.27 -9.35 -10.69
C ASP A 514 13.91 -8.62 -11.88
N GLY A 515 15.26 -8.58 -11.93
CA GLY A 515 16.00 -7.75 -12.87
C GLY A 515 15.78 -6.25 -12.61
N GLY A 516 16.47 -5.38 -13.36
CA GLY A 516 16.28 -3.94 -13.27
C GLY A 516 17.22 -3.23 -12.28
N PRO A 517 16.84 -2.03 -11.78
CA PRO A 517 17.66 -1.28 -10.84
C PRO A 517 17.75 -1.97 -9.47
N GLY A 518 18.77 -1.62 -8.70
CA GLY A 518 18.95 -2.09 -7.34
C GLY A 518 17.90 -1.56 -6.38
N LYS A 519 17.72 -2.27 -5.29
CA LYS A 519 16.83 -1.89 -4.19
C LYS A 519 17.38 -2.38 -2.85
N VAL A 520 16.88 -1.80 -1.76
CA VAL A 520 17.13 -2.29 -0.39
C VAL A 520 15.78 -2.55 0.27
N ILE A 521 15.66 -3.69 0.95
CA ILE A 521 14.51 -4.02 1.80
C ILE A 521 15.02 -4.09 3.23
N ILE A 522 14.39 -3.35 4.15
CA ILE A 522 14.71 -3.31 5.56
C ILE A 522 13.47 -3.72 6.34
N THR A 523 13.58 -4.83 7.07
CA THR A 523 12.48 -5.36 7.88
C THR A 523 12.91 -5.51 9.33
N TRP A 524 11.98 -5.23 10.24
CA TRP A 524 12.15 -5.49 11.66
C TRP A 524 12.27 -7.00 11.90
N TYR A 525 13.33 -7.43 12.60
CA TYR A 525 13.52 -8.81 13.00
C TYR A 525 13.01 -9.07 14.42
N GLY A 526 13.46 -8.26 15.40
CA GLY A 526 13.10 -8.45 16.80
C GLY A 526 13.97 -7.66 17.78
N THR A 527 13.67 -7.77 19.05
CA THR A 527 14.47 -7.17 20.14
C THR A 527 15.69 -8.02 20.52
N SER A 528 15.71 -9.31 20.17
CA SER A 528 16.82 -10.25 20.41
C SER A 528 17.49 -10.66 19.11
N HIS A 529 18.76 -11.04 19.17
CA HIS A 529 19.50 -11.64 18.05
C HIS A 529 18.84 -12.98 17.66
N PRO A 530 18.75 -13.30 16.33
CA PRO A 530 18.25 -14.60 15.85
C PRO A 530 19.06 -15.78 16.31
#